data_330a79e26611e2d202f19d5ee5f4344f
#
_entry.id   330a79e26611e2d202f19d5ee5f4344f
#
_cell.length_a   1.000
_cell.length_b   1.000
_cell.length_c   1.000
_cell.angle_alpha   90.00
_cell.angle_beta   90.00
_cell.angle_gamma   90.00
#
_symmetry.space_group_name_H-M   'P 1'
#
loop_
_entity.id
_entity.type
_entity.pdbx_description
1 polymer ?
#
loop_
_entity_poly.entity_id
_entity_poly.type
_entity_poly.pdbx_seq_one_letter_code
_entity_poly.pdbx_strand_id
1 'polypeptide(L)'
;MVEMIETSSIMNSLTDRSLVLMDEIGRGTSTYDGISIAWSIVEFIHNQNKIRPKTLFATHYHELNQLEQKLKRVKNFNVSVEEINNEIIFLRKLVPGGSQHSFGINVAQIAGMPNKILIRAYEILKKLEKNKIREKLDSKVLDPSNQLKLNYRDPDFEKVIKVLELSLIHISEPTRHTS
;
A
#
# COMPACT_ATOMS: atom_id res chain seq x y z
N MET A 1 -8.85 11.40 -6.02
CA MET A 1 -9.19 12.45 -5.03
C MET A 1 -10.46 12.11 -4.25
N VAL A 2 -11.59 11.78 -4.86
CA VAL A 2 -12.84 11.41 -4.17
C VAL A 2 -12.63 10.27 -3.17
N GLU A 3 -12.02 9.15 -3.58
CA GLU A 3 -11.69 8.02 -2.73
C GLU A 3 -10.94 8.44 -1.43
N MET A 4 -9.95 9.33 -1.54
CA MET A 4 -9.20 9.79 -0.37
C MET A 4 -10.01 10.70 0.55
N ILE A 5 -10.92 11.49 -0.01
CA ILE A 5 -11.85 12.33 0.78
C ILE A 5 -12.81 11.45 1.57
N GLU A 6 -13.39 10.43 0.92
CA GLU A 6 -14.28 9.47 1.57
C GLU A 6 -13.54 8.66 2.64
N THR A 7 -12.36 8.15 2.34
CA THR A 7 -11.51 7.43 3.30
C THR A 7 -11.18 8.31 4.50
N SER A 8 -10.80 9.57 4.27
CA SER A 8 -10.54 10.54 5.35
C SER A 8 -11.78 10.78 6.22
N SER A 9 -12.95 10.95 5.61
CA SER A 9 -14.21 11.12 6.33
C SER A 9 -14.52 9.90 7.21
N ILE A 10 -14.36 8.69 6.68
CA ILE A 10 -14.56 7.45 7.44
C ILE A 10 -13.58 7.38 8.61
N MET A 11 -12.28 7.62 8.39
CA MET A 11 -11.26 7.54 9.44
C MET A 11 -11.52 8.54 10.59
N ASN A 12 -12.02 9.73 10.28
CA ASN A 12 -12.32 10.76 11.27
C ASN A 12 -13.66 10.54 12.01
N SER A 13 -14.55 9.68 11.50
CA SER A 13 -15.88 9.42 12.07
C SER A 13 -16.04 8.02 12.69
N LEU A 14 -14.95 7.28 12.88
CA LEU A 14 -14.99 5.93 13.44
C LEU A 14 -15.55 5.91 14.85
N THR A 15 -16.36 4.90 15.13
CA THR A 15 -16.88 4.56 16.46
C THR A 15 -16.65 3.07 16.75
N ASP A 16 -16.87 2.64 17.98
CA ASP A 16 -16.83 1.23 18.40
C ASP A 16 -17.94 0.37 17.74
N ARG A 17 -18.98 1.02 17.24
CA ARG A 17 -20.12 0.40 16.55
C ARG A 17 -20.00 0.43 15.02
N SER A 18 -18.93 1.02 14.49
CA SER A 18 -18.75 1.13 13.05
C SER A 18 -18.45 -0.24 12.41
N LEU A 19 -19.05 -0.46 11.24
CA LEU A 19 -18.65 -1.47 10.28
C LEU A 19 -18.05 -0.76 9.08
N VAL A 20 -16.77 -0.98 8.84
CA VAL A 20 -16.01 -0.35 7.76
C VAL A 20 -15.81 -1.34 6.62
N LEU A 21 -16.21 -0.97 5.43
CA LEU A 21 -16.01 -1.75 4.21
C LEU A 21 -15.09 -0.94 3.29
N MET A 22 -13.91 -1.47 3.01
CA MET A 22 -12.94 -0.86 2.11
C MET A 22 -12.65 -1.80 0.96
N ASP A 23 -12.70 -1.26 -0.24
CA ASP A 23 -12.47 -2.01 -1.47
C ASP A 23 -11.41 -1.30 -2.31
N GLU A 24 -10.27 -1.97 -2.53
CA GLU A 24 -9.19 -1.56 -3.40
C GLU A 24 -8.63 -0.14 -3.14
N ILE A 25 -8.54 0.29 -1.88
CA ILE A 25 -7.98 1.61 -1.51
C ILE A 25 -6.55 1.76 -2.05
N GLY A 26 -6.28 2.93 -2.67
CA GLY A 26 -4.98 3.25 -3.22
C GLY A 26 -4.77 2.80 -4.68
N ARG A 27 -5.77 2.23 -5.34
CA ARG A 27 -5.66 1.78 -6.74
C ARG A 27 -5.41 2.92 -7.74
N GLY A 28 -5.82 4.15 -7.39
CA GLY A 28 -5.73 5.33 -8.26
C GLY A 28 -4.38 6.06 -8.24
N THR A 29 -3.36 5.53 -7.59
CA THR A 29 -2.02 6.14 -7.48
C THR A 29 -0.90 5.14 -7.81
N SER A 30 0.37 5.51 -7.58
CA SER A 30 1.48 4.59 -7.77
C SER A 30 1.35 3.39 -6.83
N THR A 31 1.88 2.23 -7.24
CA THR A 31 1.77 0.99 -6.45
C THR A 31 2.31 1.17 -5.02
N TYR A 32 3.48 1.80 -4.87
CA TYR A 32 4.08 1.99 -3.55
C TYR A 32 3.31 2.97 -2.67
N ASP A 33 2.78 4.07 -3.24
CA ASP A 33 1.93 5.00 -2.51
C ASP A 33 0.64 4.31 -2.07
N GLY A 34 0.00 3.54 -2.97
CA GLY A 34 -1.21 2.79 -2.69
C GLY A 34 -1.02 1.79 -1.54
N ILE A 35 0.05 0.97 -1.60
CA ILE A 35 0.43 0.04 -0.52
C ILE A 35 0.66 0.79 0.79
N SER A 36 1.41 1.90 0.76
CA SER A 36 1.74 2.66 1.97
C SER A 36 0.49 3.23 2.64
N ILE A 37 -0.43 3.78 1.86
CA ILE A 37 -1.72 4.30 2.37
C ILE A 37 -2.56 3.16 2.95
N ALA A 38 -2.75 2.07 2.20
CA ALA A 38 -3.55 0.93 2.63
C ALA A 38 -3.01 0.31 3.92
N TRP A 39 -1.70 0.10 3.99
CA TRP A 39 -1.02 -0.40 5.18
C TRP A 39 -1.24 0.49 6.40
N SER A 40 -1.01 1.80 6.24
CA SER A 40 -1.17 2.78 7.32
C SER A 40 -2.60 2.86 7.83
N ILE A 41 -3.60 2.72 6.96
CA ILE A 41 -5.02 2.68 7.35
C ILE A 41 -5.32 1.44 8.21
N VAL A 42 -4.82 0.25 7.83
CA VAL A 42 -5.02 -0.96 8.62
C VAL A 42 -4.37 -0.84 10.00
N GLU A 43 -3.14 -0.32 10.07
CA GLU A 43 -2.46 -0.06 11.34
C GLU A 43 -3.20 0.97 12.18
N PHE A 44 -3.67 2.06 11.58
CA PHE A 44 -4.44 3.09 12.27
C PHE A 44 -5.71 2.51 12.91
N ILE A 45 -6.52 1.76 12.16
CA ILE A 45 -7.74 1.12 12.67
C ILE A 45 -7.41 0.11 13.77
N HIS A 46 -6.36 -0.70 13.57
CA HIS A 46 -5.95 -1.70 14.56
C HIS A 46 -5.48 -1.07 15.87
N ASN A 47 -4.71 0.03 15.81
CA ASN A 47 -4.07 0.64 16.97
C ASN A 47 -4.99 1.53 17.77
N GLN A 48 -6.25 1.73 17.36
CA GLN A 48 -7.24 2.44 18.16
C GLN A 48 -7.53 1.66 19.45
N ASN A 49 -7.21 2.26 20.60
CA ASN A 49 -7.37 1.61 21.88
C ASN A 49 -8.82 1.63 22.40
N LYS A 50 -9.53 2.71 22.12
CA LYS A 50 -10.91 2.95 22.60
C LYS A 50 -11.97 2.55 21.59
N ILE A 51 -11.62 2.61 20.29
CA ILE A 51 -12.53 2.39 19.18
C ILE A 51 -12.05 1.11 18.47
N ARG A 52 -12.94 0.12 18.32
CA ARG A 52 -12.60 -1.17 17.67
C ARG A 52 -13.63 -1.49 16.59
N PRO A 53 -13.64 -0.73 15.49
CA PRO A 53 -14.59 -0.96 14.42
C PRO A 53 -14.36 -2.33 13.79
N LYS A 54 -15.43 -2.98 13.37
CA LYS A 54 -15.34 -4.17 12.53
C LYS A 54 -14.99 -3.72 11.11
N THR A 55 -13.96 -4.33 10.52
CA THR A 55 -13.48 -3.90 9.21
C THR A 55 -13.32 -5.09 8.27
N LEU A 56 -13.85 -4.95 7.05
CA LEU A 56 -13.53 -5.79 5.91
C LEU A 56 -12.74 -4.95 4.92
N PHE A 57 -11.55 -5.43 4.58
CA PHE A 57 -10.62 -4.73 3.69
C PHE A 57 -10.28 -5.64 2.50
N ALA A 58 -10.89 -5.37 1.35
CA ALA A 58 -10.55 -6.05 0.11
C ALA A 58 -9.39 -5.34 -0.59
N THR A 59 -8.39 -6.08 -1.01
CA THR A 59 -7.20 -5.53 -1.69
C THR A 59 -6.50 -6.58 -2.53
N HIS A 60 -5.79 -6.12 -3.55
CA HIS A 60 -4.87 -6.93 -4.36
C HIS A 60 -3.40 -6.79 -3.91
N TYR A 61 -3.13 -6.02 -2.86
CA TYR A 61 -1.78 -5.84 -2.34
C TYR A 61 -1.34 -7.03 -1.48
N HIS A 62 -0.58 -7.94 -2.06
CA HIS A 62 -0.06 -9.12 -1.35
C HIS A 62 0.85 -8.78 -0.17
N GLU A 63 1.45 -7.60 -0.19
CA GLU A 63 2.30 -7.09 0.89
C GLU A 63 1.53 -6.97 2.22
N LEU A 64 0.23 -6.67 2.17
CA LEU A 64 -0.62 -6.57 3.37
C LEU A 64 -0.83 -7.93 4.07
N ASN A 65 -0.56 -9.05 3.42
CA ASN A 65 -0.61 -10.37 4.06
C ASN A 65 0.28 -10.47 5.31
N GLN A 66 1.36 -9.70 5.35
CA GLN A 66 2.29 -9.68 6.49
C GLN A 66 1.66 -9.08 7.76
N LEU A 67 0.58 -8.31 7.63
CA LEU A 67 -0.06 -7.65 8.77
C LEU A 67 -0.69 -8.64 9.75
N GLU A 68 -1.15 -9.81 9.31
CA GLU A 68 -1.67 -10.85 10.21
C GLU A 68 -0.62 -11.32 11.23
N GLN A 69 0.65 -11.35 10.83
CA GLN A 69 1.74 -11.76 11.72
C GLN A 69 2.11 -10.66 12.72
N LYS A 70 1.89 -9.39 12.38
CA LYS A 70 2.26 -8.23 13.17
C LYS A 70 1.12 -7.73 14.06
N LEU A 71 -0.11 -7.87 13.60
CA LEU A 71 -1.30 -7.25 14.20
C LEU A 71 -2.29 -8.33 14.66
N LYS A 72 -2.40 -8.53 15.98
CA LYS A 72 -3.15 -9.63 16.59
C LYS A 72 -4.64 -9.72 16.18
N ARG A 73 -5.26 -8.60 15.78
CA ARG A 73 -6.68 -8.53 15.40
C ARG A 73 -6.90 -8.55 13.90
N VAL A 74 -5.85 -8.67 13.09
CA VAL A 74 -5.93 -8.81 11.64
C VAL A 74 -5.95 -10.28 11.28
N LYS A 75 -6.82 -10.65 10.34
CA LYS A 75 -6.92 -11.98 9.76
C LYS A 75 -7.00 -11.88 8.25
N ASN A 76 -6.22 -12.71 7.59
CA ASN A 76 -6.22 -12.80 6.14
C ASN A 76 -7.20 -13.87 5.68
N PHE A 77 -7.88 -13.56 4.61
CA PHE A 77 -8.73 -14.47 3.85
C PHE A 77 -8.48 -14.28 2.37
N ASN A 78 -8.67 -15.31 1.59
CA ASN A 78 -8.66 -15.22 0.14
C ASN A 78 -9.83 -15.96 -0.48
N VAL A 79 -10.15 -15.64 -1.73
CA VAL A 79 -11.13 -16.37 -2.52
C VAL A 79 -10.44 -17.60 -3.10
N SER A 80 -10.94 -18.78 -2.78
CA SER A 80 -10.33 -20.04 -3.22
C SER A 80 -10.46 -20.23 -4.73
N VAL A 81 -9.37 -20.73 -5.29
CA VAL A 81 -9.20 -21.03 -6.71
C VAL A 81 -8.70 -22.46 -6.82
N GLU A 82 -9.25 -23.23 -7.72
CA GLU A 82 -8.80 -24.59 -8.05
C GLU A 82 -8.24 -24.61 -9.47
N GLU A 83 -7.13 -25.32 -9.65
CA GLU A 83 -6.56 -25.56 -10.97
C GLU A 83 -6.85 -27.02 -11.38
N ILE A 84 -7.69 -27.20 -12.41
CA ILE A 84 -8.07 -28.51 -12.94
C ILE A 84 -7.71 -28.51 -14.42
N ASN A 85 -6.86 -29.45 -14.86
CA ASN A 85 -6.41 -29.58 -16.25
C ASN A 85 -5.84 -28.29 -16.87
N ASN A 86 -5.06 -27.52 -16.11
CA ASN A 86 -4.53 -26.22 -16.53
C ASN A 86 -5.60 -25.12 -16.71
N GLU A 87 -6.82 -25.36 -16.26
CA GLU A 87 -7.88 -24.36 -16.22
C GLU A 87 -8.12 -23.89 -14.78
N ILE A 88 -8.27 -22.58 -14.60
CA ILE A 88 -8.51 -21.95 -13.30
C ILE A 88 -10.00 -21.84 -13.06
N ILE A 89 -10.47 -22.47 -11.97
CA ILE A 89 -11.86 -22.44 -11.54
C ILE A 89 -11.95 -21.60 -10.25
N PHE A 90 -12.69 -20.49 -10.30
CA PHE A 90 -12.97 -19.66 -9.13
C PHE A 90 -14.12 -20.29 -8.32
N LEU A 91 -13.81 -20.85 -7.15
CA LEU A 91 -14.82 -21.51 -6.31
C LEU A 91 -15.72 -20.52 -5.57
N ARG A 92 -15.38 -19.24 -5.55
CA ARG A 92 -16.11 -18.17 -4.85
C ARG A 92 -16.33 -18.46 -3.36
N LYS A 93 -15.42 -19.19 -2.73
CA LYS A 93 -15.42 -19.49 -1.31
C LYS A 93 -14.32 -18.70 -0.62
N LEU A 94 -14.66 -18.09 0.49
CA LEU A 94 -13.69 -17.41 1.33
C LEU A 94 -13.00 -18.42 2.24
N VAL A 95 -11.67 -18.51 2.17
CA VAL A 95 -10.85 -19.42 2.96
C VAL A 95 -9.79 -18.63 3.75
N PRO A 96 -9.41 -19.11 4.95
CA PRO A 96 -8.35 -18.49 5.73
C PRO A 96 -7.01 -18.48 5.01
N GLY A 97 -6.24 -17.41 5.21
CA GLY A 97 -4.90 -17.21 4.64
C GLY A 97 -4.88 -16.18 3.53
N GLY A 98 -3.69 -15.61 3.28
CA GLY A 98 -3.47 -14.65 2.20
C GLY A 98 -3.16 -15.34 0.89
N SER A 99 -3.62 -14.81 -0.23
CA SER A 99 -3.21 -15.26 -1.57
C SER A 99 -1.78 -14.81 -1.84
N GLN A 100 -0.96 -15.70 -2.39
CA GLN A 100 0.40 -15.39 -2.85
C GLN A 100 0.51 -15.29 -4.37
N HIS A 101 -0.52 -15.71 -5.08
CA HIS A 101 -0.53 -15.79 -6.54
C HIS A 101 -1.58 -14.85 -7.13
N SER A 102 -1.22 -14.26 -8.27
CA SER A 102 -2.12 -13.47 -9.10
C SER A 102 -2.56 -14.31 -10.30
N PHE A 103 -3.85 -14.31 -10.59
CA PHE A 103 -4.45 -15.06 -11.69
C PHE A 103 -4.84 -14.16 -12.87
N GLY A 104 -4.32 -12.93 -12.95
CA GLY A 104 -4.72 -11.96 -13.97
C GLY A 104 -4.54 -12.46 -15.40
N ILE A 105 -3.42 -13.13 -15.72
CA ILE A 105 -3.17 -13.68 -17.06
C ILE A 105 -4.13 -14.85 -17.36
N ASN A 106 -4.44 -15.67 -16.36
CA ASN A 106 -5.42 -16.76 -16.50
C ASN A 106 -6.83 -16.22 -16.77
N VAL A 107 -7.23 -15.16 -16.06
CA VAL A 107 -8.49 -14.47 -16.31
C VAL A 107 -8.54 -13.89 -17.73
N ALA A 108 -7.45 -13.29 -18.20
CA ALA A 108 -7.35 -12.79 -19.56
C ALA A 108 -7.48 -13.93 -20.59
N GLN A 109 -6.94 -15.11 -20.31
CA GLN A 109 -7.08 -16.30 -21.14
C GLN A 109 -8.55 -16.76 -21.21
N ILE A 110 -9.22 -16.87 -20.06
CA ILE A 110 -10.65 -17.24 -19.98
C ILE A 110 -11.51 -16.21 -20.72
N ALA A 111 -11.14 -14.94 -20.68
CA ALA A 111 -11.81 -13.86 -21.42
C ALA A 111 -11.56 -13.88 -22.95
N GLY A 112 -10.80 -14.84 -23.45
CA GLY A 112 -10.53 -14.99 -24.89
C GLY A 112 -9.46 -14.07 -25.45
N MET A 113 -8.53 -13.61 -24.63
CA MET A 113 -7.41 -12.77 -25.11
C MET A 113 -6.54 -13.56 -26.10
N PRO A 114 -6.05 -12.94 -27.20
CA PRO A 114 -5.21 -13.62 -28.19
C PRO A 114 -3.96 -14.25 -27.58
N ASN A 115 -3.67 -15.50 -27.96
CA ASN A 115 -2.55 -16.29 -27.40
C ASN A 115 -1.19 -15.57 -27.49
N LYS A 116 -0.93 -14.81 -28.56
CA LYS A 116 0.31 -14.04 -28.70
C LYS A 116 0.51 -13.04 -27.55
N ILE A 117 -0.57 -12.41 -27.08
CA ILE A 117 -0.54 -11.48 -25.95
C ILE A 117 -0.27 -12.24 -24.66
N LEU A 118 -0.96 -13.37 -24.43
CA LEU A 118 -0.82 -14.20 -23.24
C LEU A 118 0.61 -14.73 -23.08
N ILE A 119 1.19 -15.29 -24.15
CA ILE A 119 2.58 -15.78 -24.15
C ILE A 119 3.53 -14.64 -23.75
N ARG A 120 3.35 -13.47 -24.37
CA ARG A 120 4.20 -12.31 -24.06
C ARG A 120 4.02 -11.82 -22.62
N ALA A 121 2.80 -11.83 -22.10
CA ALA A 121 2.50 -11.46 -20.72
C ALA A 121 3.20 -12.41 -19.73
N TYR A 122 3.18 -13.72 -19.95
CA TYR A 122 3.90 -14.69 -19.13
C TYR A 122 5.42 -14.49 -19.16
N GLU A 123 6.00 -14.18 -20.32
CA GLU A 123 7.43 -13.87 -20.43
C GLU A 123 7.81 -12.63 -19.60
N ILE A 124 6.99 -11.59 -19.67
CA ILE A 124 7.20 -10.35 -18.93
C ILE A 124 7.07 -10.60 -17.42
N LEU A 125 6.00 -11.29 -16.99
CA LEU A 125 5.77 -11.65 -15.60
C LEU A 125 6.99 -12.39 -15.02
N LYS A 126 7.47 -13.41 -15.72
CA LYS A 126 8.65 -14.18 -15.30
C LYS A 126 9.92 -13.33 -15.14
N LYS A 127 10.09 -12.29 -15.97
CA LYS A 127 11.22 -11.35 -15.85
C LYS A 127 11.05 -10.45 -14.62
N LEU A 128 9.86 -9.93 -14.38
CA LEU A 128 9.56 -9.06 -13.24
C LEU A 128 9.73 -9.80 -11.91
N GLU A 129 9.24 -11.03 -11.82
CA GLU A 129 9.40 -11.86 -10.62
C GLU A 129 10.87 -12.19 -10.33
N LYS A 130 11.67 -12.51 -11.36
CA LYS A 130 13.12 -12.74 -11.20
C LYS A 130 13.85 -11.49 -10.68
N ASN A 131 13.50 -10.30 -11.16
CA ASN A 131 14.09 -9.06 -10.68
C ASN A 131 13.72 -8.79 -9.22
N LYS A 132 12.46 -9.00 -8.84
CA LYS A 132 11.99 -8.88 -7.43
C LYS A 132 12.73 -9.84 -6.49
N ILE A 133 13.07 -11.04 -6.96
CA ILE A 133 13.88 -12.01 -6.19
C ILE A 133 15.32 -11.52 -6.05
N ARG A 134 15.93 -10.98 -7.11
CA ARG A 134 17.31 -10.44 -7.08
C ARG A 134 17.41 -9.26 -6.12
N GLU A 135 16.51 -8.29 -6.20
CA GLU A 135 16.47 -7.15 -5.29
C GLU A 135 16.33 -7.59 -3.81
N LYS A 136 15.53 -8.62 -3.53
CA LYS A 136 15.42 -9.21 -2.18
C LYS A 136 16.68 -9.93 -1.71
N LEU A 137 17.44 -10.53 -2.62
CA LEU A 137 18.71 -11.18 -2.29
C LEU A 137 19.81 -10.13 -2.07
N ASP A 138 19.87 -9.12 -2.91
CA ASP A 138 20.84 -8.02 -2.80
C ASP A 138 20.60 -7.20 -1.50
N SER A 139 19.34 -6.96 -1.14
CA SER A 139 18.99 -6.29 0.13
C SER A 139 19.30 -7.10 1.38
N LYS A 140 19.43 -8.43 1.28
CA LYS A 140 19.88 -9.28 2.40
C LYS A 140 21.39 -9.32 2.57
N VAL A 141 22.14 -8.94 1.55
CA VAL A 141 23.61 -8.90 1.56
C VAL A 141 24.14 -7.54 2.01
N LEU A 142 23.31 -6.52 2.05
CA LEU A 142 23.68 -5.18 2.56
C LEU A 142 23.62 -5.18 4.09
N ASP A 143 24.79 -5.28 4.69
CA ASP A 143 25.04 -5.06 6.12
C ASP A 143 24.39 -3.74 6.58
N PRO A 144 23.61 -3.73 7.69
CA PRO A 144 22.98 -2.51 8.21
C PRO A 144 23.95 -1.39 8.56
N SER A 145 25.25 -1.70 8.69
CA SER A 145 26.30 -0.71 8.95
C SER A 145 26.66 0.17 7.74
N ASN A 146 26.21 -0.20 6.54
CA ASN A 146 26.50 0.51 5.30
C ASN A 146 25.27 1.24 4.74
N GLN A 147 24.45 1.82 5.62
CA GLN A 147 23.47 2.82 5.18
C GLN A 147 24.25 4.02 4.62
N LEU A 148 24.42 4.03 3.30
CA LEU A 148 24.73 5.27 2.58
C LEU A 148 23.70 6.30 3.02
N LYS A 149 24.13 7.25 3.86
CA LYS A 149 23.37 8.47 4.11
C LYS A 149 23.23 9.13 2.74
N LEU A 150 22.07 8.92 2.10
CA LEU A 150 21.67 9.71 0.95
C LEU A 150 21.47 11.14 1.47
N ASN A 151 22.56 11.88 1.51
CA ASN A 151 22.54 13.33 1.62
C ASN A 151 22.08 13.87 0.24
N TYR A 152 20.82 13.60 -0.12
CA TYR A 152 20.19 14.32 -1.19
C TYR A 152 19.86 15.72 -0.65
N ARG A 153 20.82 16.63 -0.75
CA ARG A 153 20.59 18.06 -0.59
C ARG A 153 20.05 18.56 -1.91
N ASP A 154 18.74 18.68 -2.00
CA ASP A 154 18.10 19.42 -3.07
C ASP A 154 18.46 20.91 -2.89
N PRO A 155 19.20 21.54 -3.83
CA PRO A 155 19.60 22.94 -3.71
C PRO A 155 18.40 23.90 -3.68
N ASP A 156 17.25 23.49 -4.14
CA ASP A 156 16.01 24.29 -4.08
C ASP A 156 15.34 24.19 -2.71
N PHE A 157 15.52 23.09 -1.98
CA PHE A 157 15.02 22.94 -0.61
C PHE A 157 15.76 23.86 0.38
N GLU A 158 17.07 24.08 0.21
CA GLU A 158 17.82 25.03 1.02
C GLU A 158 17.37 26.50 0.78
N LYS A 159 16.96 26.83 -0.44
CA LYS A 159 16.39 28.16 -0.74
C LYS A 159 15.05 28.37 -0.07
N VAL A 160 14.20 27.34 -0.03
CA VAL A 160 12.88 27.41 0.63
C VAL A 160 13.04 27.56 2.13
N ILE A 161 13.94 26.81 2.78
CA ILE A 161 14.23 26.95 4.22
C ILE A 161 14.71 28.37 4.53
N LYS A 162 15.63 28.91 3.74
CA LYS A 162 16.16 30.26 3.93
C LYS A 162 15.10 31.35 3.82
N VAL A 163 14.15 31.19 2.91
CA VAL A 163 13.02 32.11 2.76
C VAL A 163 12.06 32.02 3.97
N LEU A 164 11.82 30.81 4.48
CA LEU A 164 10.96 30.58 5.65
C LEU A 164 11.60 31.14 6.94
N GLU A 165 12.91 30.97 7.12
CA GLU A 165 13.66 31.55 8.27
C GLU A 165 13.63 33.08 8.24
N LEU A 166 13.81 33.71 7.08
CA LEU A 166 13.71 35.16 6.92
C LEU A 166 12.29 35.68 7.19
N SER A 167 11.26 34.90 6.84
CA SER A 167 9.85 35.27 7.10
C SER A 167 9.51 35.19 8.60
N LEU A 168 10.08 34.23 9.32
CA LEU A 168 9.88 34.07 10.77
C LEU A 168 10.56 35.18 11.59
N ILE A 169 11.70 35.69 11.13
CA ILE A 169 12.40 36.83 11.78
C ILE A 169 11.57 38.12 11.69
N HIS A 170 10.85 38.33 10.58
CA HIS A 170 9.98 39.50 10.40
C HIS A 170 8.71 39.50 11.26
N ILE A 171 8.28 38.37 11.77
CA ILE A 171 7.09 38.24 12.62
C ILE A 171 7.41 38.47 14.12
N SER A 172 8.70 38.44 14.50
CA SER A 172 9.13 38.53 15.90
C SER A 172 9.63 39.92 16.36
N GLU A 173 9.61 40.95 15.52
CA GLU A 173 9.94 42.32 15.98
C GLU A 173 8.70 43.04 16.51
N PRO A 174 8.63 43.37 17.79
CA PRO A 174 7.55 44.20 18.33
C PRO A 174 7.75 45.64 17.86
N THR A 175 6.74 46.19 17.20
CA THR A 175 6.63 47.61 16.88
C THR A 175 6.76 48.44 18.19
N ARG A 176 7.90 49.07 18.42
CA ARG A 176 8.06 50.13 19.43
C ARG A 176 7.28 51.34 18.95
N HIS A 177 6.14 51.59 19.53
CA HIS A 177 5.52 52.91 19.50
C HIS A 177 6.36 53.82 20.38
N THR A 178 7.02 54.78 19.75
CA THR A 178 7.56 55.97 20.43
C THR A 178 6.47 57.06 20.47
N SER A 179 6.14 57.42 21.63
CA SER A 179 5.29 58.60 21.97
C SER A 179 5.99 59.88 21.51
#